data_11b066db60de8584d7509f71a1945a0a
#
_entry.id   11b066db60de8584d7509f71a1945a0a
#
_cell.length_a   1.000
_cell.length_b   1.000
_cell.length_c   1.000
_cell.angle_alpha   90.00
_cell.angle_beta   90.00
_cell.angle_gamma   90.00
#
_symmetry.space_group_name_H-M   'P 1'
#
loop_
_entity.id
_entity.type
_entity.pdbx_description
1 polymer ?
#
loop_
_entity_poly.entity_id
_entity_poly.type
_entity_poly.pdbx_seq_one_letter_code
_entity_poly.pdbx_strand_id
1 'polypeptide(L)'
;MKVLLIDNYDSFTFNLYHYISSLNVKVDVVRNDKISSKEIIKKKYDKIVISPGPGNPNQSGNCIKILKSLYKELPFLGVCLGHQIIGQVFGSKIVQARKLMHGKTSKIKSKKIGILKNLPNIFEATRYHSLV
;
A
#
# COMPACT_ATOMS: atom_id res chain seq x y z
N MET A 1 -9.60 -9.67 14.13
CA MET A 1 -8.53 -8.86 13.50
C MET A 1 -9.14 -7.60 12.91
N LYS A 2 -8.51 -6.47 13.13
CA LYS A 2 -8.96 -5.15 12.67
C LYS A 2 -7.87 -4.51 11.80
N VAL A 3 -8.21 -4.19 10.57
CA VAL A 3 -7.31 -3.62 9.57
C VAL A 3 -7.68 -2.17 9.30
N LEU A 4 -6.68 -1.29 9.29
CA LEU A 4 -6.82 0.07 8.78
C LEU A 4 -6.41 0.10 7.31
N LEU A 5 -7.29 0.55 6.44
CA LEU A 5 -6.98 0.89 5.06
C LEU A 5 -6.88 2.41 4.93
N ILE A 6 -5.67 2.90 4.74
CA ILE A 6 -5.42 4.34 4.53
C ILE A 6 -5.71 4.65 3.06
N ASP A 7 -6.68 5.52 2.83
CA ASP A 7 -7.10 5.95 1.51
C ASP A 7 -6.29 7.19 1.05
N ASN A 8 -5.50 7.02 0.01
CA ASN A 8 -4.76 8.09 -0.65
C ASN A 8 -5.59 8.84 -1.70
N TYR A 9 -6.91 8.98 -1.49
CA TYR A 9 -7.83 9.65 -2.42
C TYR A 9 -7.88 8.95 -3.78
N ASP A 10 -7.95 7.63 -3.77
CA ASP A 10 -7.91 6.78 -4.95
C ASP A 10 -9.22 6.01 -5.17
N SER A 11 -9.66 5.93 -6.42
CA SER A 11 -10.89 5.20 -6.78
C SER A 11 -10.78 3.69 -6.54
N PHE A 12 -9.58 3.13 -6.52
CA PHE A 12 -9.34 1.71 -6.29
C PHE A 12 -9.37 1.30 -4.81
N THR A 13 -9.38 2.25 -3.88
CA THR A 13 -9.38 1.98 -2.43
C THR A 13 -10.52 1.05 -2.01
N PHE A 14 -11.72 1.25 -2.53
CA PHE A 14 -12.86 0.41 -2.17
C PHE A 14 -12.81 -0.99 -2.78
N ASN A 15 -12.11 -1.20 -3.89
CA ASN A 15 -11.80 -2.55 -4.38
C ASN A 15 -10.90 -3.30 -3.39
N LEU A 16 -9.87 -2.65 -2.85
CA LEU A 16 -9.05 -3.21 -1.78
C LEU A 16 -9.86 -3.49 -0.52
N TYR A 17 -10.75 -2.56 -0.14
CA TYR A 17 -11.67 -2.76 0.98
C TYR A 17 -12.47 -4.05 0.82
N HIS A 18 -13.08 -4.28 -0.35
CA HIS A 18 -13.87 -5.49 -0.62
C HIS A 18 -13.00 -6.76 -0.56
N TYR A 19 -11.82 -6.74 -1.18
CA TYR A 19 -10.90 -7.90 -1.13
C TYR A 19 -10.48 -8.23 0.30
N ILE A 20 -10.11 -7.24 1.09
CA ILE A 20 -9.66 -7.47 2.48
C ILE A 20 -10.83 -7.92 3.35
N SER A 21 -12.01 -7.30 3.19
CA SER A 21 -13.21 -7.64 3.96
C SER A 21 -13.69 -9.07 3.68
N SER A 22 -13.47 -9.59 2.45
CA SER A 22 -13.81 -10.98 2.10
C SER A 22 -13.00 -12.03 2.89
N LEU A 23 -11.93 -11.61 3.55
CA LEU A 23 -11.12 -12.47 4.44
C LEU A 23 -11.69 -12.55 5.87
N ASN A 24 -12.94 -12.13 6.10
CA ASN A 24 -13.60 -12.09 7.40
C ASN A 24 -12.85 -11.25 8.46
N VAL A 25 -12.27 -10.14 8.04
CA VAL A 25 -11.62 -9.17 8.92
C VAL A 25 -12.39 -7.85 8.92
N LYS A 26 -12.37 -7.14 10.05
CA LYS A 26 -12.95 -5.80 10.12
C LYS A 26 -12.01 -4.80 9.46
N VAL A 27 -12.50 -4.02 8.50
CA VAL A 27 -11.72 -3.01 7.77
C VAL A 27 -12.34 -1.63 8.01
N ASP A 28 -11.54 -0.70 8.51
CA ASP A 28 -11.89 0.72 8.55
C ASP A 28 -11.13 1.43 7.43
N VAL A 29 -11.82 2.24 6.62
CA VAL A 29 -11.21 3.08 5.58
C VAL A 29 -11.13 4.51 6.09
N VAL A 30 -9.94 5.09 6.10
CA VAL A 30 -9.72 6.48 6.56
C VAL A 30 -8.78 7.20 5.61
N ARG A 31 -9.13 8.44 5.25
CA ARG A 31 -8.31 9.30 4.39
C ARG A 31 -6.93 9.56 5.01
N ASN A 32 -5.91 9.68 4.19
CA ASN A 32 -4.51 9.81 4.59
C ASN A 32 -4.20 11.06 5.44
N ASP A 33 -5.02 12.08 5.32
CA ASP A 33 -4.93 13.35 6.08
C ASP A 33 -5.86 13.40 7.31
N LYS A 34 -6.70 12.37 7.52
CA LYS A 34 -7.74 12.31 8.57
C LYS A 34 -7.42 11.33 9.69
N ILE A 35 -6.19 10.83 9.76
CA ILE A 35 -5.77 9.92 10.82
C ILE A 35 -4.31 10.18 11.21
N SER A 36 -4.01 10.01 12.48
CA SER A 36 -2.68 10.15 13.06
C SER A 36 -2.21 8.84 13.69
N SER A 37 -0.89 8.72 13.93
CA SER A 37 -0.30 7.56 14.61
C SER A 37 -0.92 7.33 16.01
N LYS A 38 -1.20 8.40 16.75
CA LYS A 38 -1.84 8.32 18.08
C LYS A 38 -3.25 7.71 18.01
N GLU A 39 -4.04 8.11 17.01
CA GLU A 39 -5.39 7.57 16.81
C GLU A 39 -5.36 6.11 16.38
N ILE A 40 -4.39 5.71 15.55
CA ILE A 40 -4.19 4.33 15.13
C ILE A 40 -3.97 3.42 16.35
N ILE A 41 -3.07 3.81 17.24
CA ILE A 41 -2.80 3.08 18.49
C ILE A 41 -4.04 3.04 19.37
N LYS A 42 -4.70 4.19 19.58
CA LYS A 42 -5.92 4.28 20.41
C LYS A 42 -7.04 3.37 19.89
N LYS A 43 -7.20 3.27 18.56
CA LYS A 43 -8.23 2.43 17.92
C LYS A 43 -7.85 0.96 17.83
N LYS A 44 -6.64 0.57 18.26
CA LYS A 44 -6.14 -0.81 18.35
C LYS A 44 -6.29 -1.56 17.01
N TYR A 45 -5.71 -1.02 15.95
CA TYR A 45 -5.59 -1.76 14.68
C TYR A 45 -4.48 -2.80 14.78
N ASP A 46 -4.70 -3.95 14.15
CA ASP A 46 -3.73 -5.05 14.09
C ASP A 46 -2.80 -4.94 12.88
N LYS A 47 -3.26 -4.36 11.78
CA LYS A 47 -2.52 -4.20 10.53
C LYS A 47 -2.92 -2.93 9.79
N ILE A 48 -2.01 -2.43 8.97
CA ILE A 48 -2.24 -1.23 8.15
C ILE A 48 -1.98 -1.56 6.68
N VAL A 49 -2.91 -1.15 5.82
CA VAL A 49 -2.76 -1.18 4.37
C VAL A 49 -2.75 0.25 3.86
N ILE A 50 -1.78 0.59 3.03
CA ILE A 50 -1.69 1.90 2.37
C ILE A 50 -2.10 1.71 0.91
N SER A 51 -3.15 2.41 0.49
CA SER A 51 -3.76 2.28 -0.83
C SER A 51 -2.89 2.86 -1.96
N PRO A 52 -3.22 2.54 -3.23
CA PRO A 52 -2.83 3.36 -4.36
C PRO A 52 -3.22 4.82 -4.17
N GLY A 53 -2.69 5.70 -4.99
CA GLY A 53 -3.06 7.10 -4.98
C GLY A 53 -2.33 7.91 -6.03
N PRO A 54 -2.76 9.16 -6.26
CA PRO A 54 -2.13 10.07 -7.21
C PRO A 54 -0.80 10.62 -6.66
N GLY A 55 0.01 11.14 -7.56
CA GLY A 55 1.23 11.86 -7.23
C GLY A 55 2.37 10.95 -6.79
N ASN A 56 3.12 11.39 -5.80
CA ASN A 56 4.30 10.71 -5.27
C ASN A 56 4.21 10.57 -3.74
N PRO A 57 5.12 9.81 -3.11
CA PRO A 57 5.10 9.60 -1.66
C PRO A 57 5.01 10.85 -0.80
N ASN A 58 5.66 11.95 -1.19
CA ASN A 58 5.64 13.20 -0.43
C ASN A 58 4.26 13.89 -0.42
N GLN A 59 3.37 13.50 -1.32
CA GLN A 59 2.00 14.01 -1.44
C GLN A 59 0.96 13.10 -0.77
N SER A 60 1.40 12.15 0.04
CA SER A 60 0.54 11.12 0.66
C SER A 60 0.00 11.50 2.06
N GLY A 61 -0.18 12.77 2.34
CA GLY A 61 -0.71 13.22 3.63
C GLY A 61 0.16 12.75 4.81
N ASN A 62 -0.45 12.05 5.75
CA ASN A 62 0.23 11.56 6.95
C ASN A 62 0.95 10.21 6.79
N CYS A 63 0.89 9.56 5.62
CA CYS A 63 1.37 8.19 5.46
C CYS A 63 2.83 7.99 5.85
N ILE A 64 3.73 8.88 5.41
CA ILE A 64 5.16 8.79 5.76
C ILE A 64 5.37 8.89 7.27
N LYS A 65 4.69 9.83 7.94
CA LYS A 65 4.79 10.01 9.40
C LYS A 65 4.26 8.79 10.15
N ILE A 66 3.12 8.27 9.72
CA ILE A 66 2.48 7.08 10.29
C ILE A 66 3.43 5.88 10.16
N LEU A 67 3.94 5.63 8.96
CA LEU A 67 4.85 4.51 8.72
C LEU A 67 6.11 4.62 9.57
N LYS A 68 6.79 5.76 9.58
CA LYS A 68 8.00 5.99 10.39
C LYS A 68 7.76 5.78 11.88
N SER A 69 6.58 6.14 12.37
CA SER A 69 6.24 6.00 13.80
C SER A 69 5.89 4.57 14.19
N LEU A 70 5.26 3.79 13.31
CA LEU A 70 4.60 2.54 13.69
C LEU A 70 5.15 1.28 13.02
N TYR A 71 6.12 1.36 12.11
CA TYR A 71 6.59 0.17 11.36
C TYR A 71 7.21 -0.93 12.22
N LYS A 72 7.69 -0.58 13.43
CA LYS A 72 8.21 -1.56 14.39
C LYS A 72 7.12 -2.23 15.23
N GLU A 73 5.94 -1.61 15.31
CA GLU A 73 4.84 -2.06 16.19
C GLU A 73 3.74 -2.77 15.39
N LEU A 74 3.49 -2.34 14.15
CA LEU A 74 2.41 -2.86 13.33
C LEU A 74 2.92 -3.29 11.95
N PRO A 75 2.39 -4.39 11.39
CA PRO A 75 2.65 -4.78 10.01
C PRO A 75 2.01 -3.80 9.02
N PHE A 76 2.76 -3.44 7.97
CA PHE A 76 2.29 -2.61 6.86
C PHE A 76 2.30 -3.37 5.54
N LEU A 77 1.28 -3.17 4.74
CA LEU A 77 1.21 -3.55 3.34
C LEU A 77 0.99 -2.29 2.49
N GLY A 78 1.84 -2.05 1.51
CA GLY A 78 1.68 -0.96 0.56
C GLY A 78 1.29 -1.47 -0.82
N VAL A 79 0.29 -0.84 -1.43
CA VAL A 79 -0.14 -1.13 -2.80
C VAL A 79 0.10 0.09 -3.68
N CYS A 80 0.82 -0.07 -4.79
CA CYS A 80 1.18 1.00 -5.74
C CYS A 80 1.86 2.18 -5.02
N LEU A 81 1.19 3.33 -4.87
CA LEU A 81 1.73 4.47 -4.11
C LEU A 81 2.15 4.05 -2.68
N GLY A 82 1.37 3.21 -2.02
CA GLY A 82 1.72 2.67 -0.71
C GLY A 82 3.03 1.88 -0.70
N HIS A 83 3.30 1.09 -1.73
CA HIS A 83 4.58 0.40 -1.91
C HIS A 83 5.74 1.40 -2.11
N GLN A 84 5.54 2.45 -2.90
CA GLN A 84 6.53 3.51 -3.10
C GLN A 84 6.82 4.28 -1.80
N ILE A 85 5.79 4.56 -0.99
CA ILE A 85 5.95 5.17 0.34
C ILE A 85 6.85 4.31 1.23
N ILE A 86 6.60 3.00 1.28
CA ILE A 86 7.42 2.07 2.04
C ILE A 86 8.85 2.09 1.50
N GLY A 87 9.05 1.96 0.20
CA GLY A 87 10.37 2.03 -0.43
C GLY A 87 11.13 3.30 -0.05
N GLN A 88 10.50 4.46 -0.17
CA GLN A 88 11.13 5.75 0.16
C GLN A 88 11.49 5.86 1.64
N VAL A 89 10.64 5.44 2.56
CA VAL A 89 10.92 5.48 4.00
C VAL A 89 12.12 4.62 4.36
N PHE A 90 12.34 3.52 3.67
CA PHE A 90 13.48 2.63 3.87
C PHE A 90 14.67 2.90 2.94
N GLY A 91 14.73 4.08 2.32
CA GLY A 91 15.91 4.58 1.62
C GLY A 91 15.93 4.37 0.10
N SER A 92 14.88 3.81 -0.49
CA SER A 92 14.77 3.73 -1.95
C SER A 92 14.49 5.11 -2.55
N LYS A 93 15.03 5.33 -3.74
CA LYS A 93 14.72 6.50 -4.56
C LYS A 93 13.52 6.18 -5.45
N ILE A 94 12.50 7.02 -5.40
CA ILE A 94 11.36 6.94 -6.31
C ILE A 94 11.68 7.82 -7.52
N VAL A 95 11.75 7.21 -8.68
CA VAL A 95 12.15 7.87 -9.92
C VAL A 95 11.12 7.61 -11.02
N GLN A 96 11.18 8.42 -12.08
CA GLN A 96 10.34 8.20 -13.24
C GLN A 96 10.74 6.90 -13.95
N ALA A 97 9.75 6.07 -14.27
CA ALA A 97 9.98 4.85 -15.02
C ALA A 97 10.49 5.16 -16.43
N ARG A 98 11.40 4.34 -16.93
CA ARG A 98 11.90 4.46 -18.32
C ARG A 98 10.78 4.34 -19.36
N LYS A 99 9.74 3.60 -19.04
CA LYS A 99 8.56 3.40 -19.87
C LYS A 99 7.30 3.60 -19.03
N LEU A 100 6.43 4.49 -19.49
CA LEU A 100 5.12 4.71 -18.87
C LEU A 100 4.28 3.44 -19.03
N MET A 101 3.75 2.94 -17.92
CA MET A 101 2.85 1.78 -17.87
C MET A 101 1.46 2.24 -17.43
N HIS A 102 0.49 2.13 -18.33
CA HIS A 102 -0.91 2.48 -18.04
C HIS A 102 -1.84 1.44 -18.65
N GLY A 103 -2.34 0.52 -17.81
CA GLY A 103 -3.20 -0.57 -18.25
C GLY A 103 -2.52 -1.65 -19.11
N LYS A 104 -1.19 -1.70 -19.11
CA LYS A 104 -0.41 -2.72 -19.84
C LYS A 104 -0.06 -3.88 -18.93
N THR A 105 -0.09 -5.09 -19.46
CA THR A 105 0.35 -6.29 -18.73
C THR A 105 1.87 -6.50 -18.87
N SER A 106 2.43 -7.15 -17.88
CA SER A 106 3.82 -7.61 -17.90
C SER A 106 3.93 -8.97 -17.22
N LYS A 107 4.87 -9.78 -17.67
CA LYS A 107 5.25 -11.00 -16.97
C LYS A 107 6.05 -10.63 -15.72
N ILE A 108 5.57 -11.09 -14.57
CA ILE A 108 6.20 -10.88 -13.27
C ILE A 108 6.86 -12.17 -12.83
N LYS A 109 8.14 -12.09 -12.49
CA LYS A 109 8.89 -13.22 -11.92
C LYS A 109 8.88 -13.10 -10.40
N SER A 110 8.27 -14.06 -9.72
CA SER A 110 8.21 -14.13 -8.26
C SER A 110 9.33 -15.02 -7.71
N LYS A 111 9.99 -14.56 -6.65
CA LYS A 111 10.91 -15.38 -5.86
C LYS A 111 10.20 -16.32 -4.88
N LYS A 112 8.87 -16.28 -4.79
CA LYS A 112 8.04 -17.08 -3.86
C LYS A 112 8.45 -16.97 -2.39
N ILE A 113 8.80 -15.78 -1.93
CA ILE A 113 9.19 -15.50 -0.54
C ILE A 113 8.18 -14.55 0.09
N GLY A 114 8.02 -14.62 1.43
CA GLY A 114 7.13 -13.73 2.19
C GLY A 114 5.69 -13.81 1.69
N ILE A 115 5.11 -12.65 1.44
CA ILE A 115 3.71 -12.54 0.95
C ILE A 115 3.50 -13.14 -0.45
N LEU A 116 4.56 -13.39 -1.20
CA LEU A 116 4.52 -13.94 -2.57
C LEU A 116 4.69 -15.46 -2.62
N LYS A 117 4.83 -16.15 -1.48
CA LYS A 117 5.19 -17.58 -1.44
C LYS A 117 4.21 -18.49 -2.18
N ASN A 118 2.92 -18.12 -2.19
CA ASN A 118 1.85 -18.91 -2.81
C ASN A 118 1.55 -18.52 -4.26
N LEU A 119 2.26 -17.52 -4.82
CA LEU A 119 2.10 -17.13 -6.20
C LEU A 119 2.90 -18.03 -7.15
N PRO A 120 2.50 -18.16 -8.43
CA PRO A 120 3.31 -18.81 -9.45
C PRO A 120 4.68 -18.14 -9.60
N ASN A 121 5.69 -18.89 -10.06
CA ASN A 121 7.01 -18.32 -10.35
C ASN A 121 6.95 -17.20 -11.40
N ILE A 122 6.07 -17.36 -12.39
CA ILE A 122 5.83 -16.38 -13.45
C ILE A 122 4.32 -16.22 -13.59
N PHE A 123 3.85 -14.99 -13.59
CA PHE A 123 2.45 -14.64 -13.82
C PHE A 123 2.34 -13.30 -14.54
N GLU A 124 1.23 -13.06 -15.20
CA GLU A 124 0.94 -11.76 -15.80
C GLU A 124 0.22 -10.86 -14.79
N ALA A 125 0.63 -9.60 -14.75
CA ALA A 125 -0.04 -8.58 -13.96
C ALA A 125 -0.16 -7.27 -14.75
N THR A 126 -1.28 -6.60 -14.55
CA THR A 126 -1.50 -5.27 -15.12
C THR A 126 -0.72 -4.23 -14.33
N ARG A 127 -0.14 -3.29 -15.04
CA ARG A 127 0.68 -2.21 -14.47
C ARG A 127 0.05 -0.86 -14.74
N TYR A 128 0.00 -0.04 -13.69
CA TYR A 128 -0.50 1.34 -13.72
C TYR A 128 0.46 2.22 -12.93
N HIS A 129 1.60 2.59 -13.52
CA HIS A 129 2.57 3.46 -12.85
C HIS A 129 3.44 4.23 -13.83
N SER A 130 3.80 5.45 -13.43
CA SER A 130 4.80 6.29 -14.07
C SER A 130 6.06 6.45 -13.20
N LEU A 131 5.97 6.11 -11.91
CA LEU A 131 7.07 6.10 -10.96
C LEU A 131 7.43 4.67 -10.54
N VAL A 132 8.71 4.46 -10.26
CA VAL A 132 9.28 3.19 -9.76
C VAL A 132 10.29 3.47 -8.65
#